data_f91b68a209fdf1875e02ad2ba67ebb38
#
_entry.id   f91b68a209fdf1875e02ad2ba67ebb38
#
_cell.length_a   1.000
_cell.length_b   1.000
_cell.length_c   1.000
_cell.angle_alpha   90.00
_cell.angle_beta   90.00
_cell.angle_gamma   90.00
#
_symmetry.space_group_name_H-M   'P 1'
#
loop_
_entity.id
_entity.type
_entity.pdbx_description
1 polymer ?
#
loop_
_entity_poly.entity_id
_entity_poly.type
_entity_poly.pdbx_seq_one_letter_code
_entity_poly.pdbx_strand_id
1 'polypeptide(L)'
;IPDLVTTVEAAKPLNEEVKSDTKWAMSIDVDKCAKGCTACVDACIEENGLYGFDRPETDSQWIRKLTIKDIKTDEVKVVPMLCQHCENPPCCDVCPTGASFRRVDGIVMVNQHTCIGCRYCMMACPFKARSFVHENLTEQVTTAPRGKGCVESCNFCVNRIDHGIPTTACEEACMKEGHKAISFGDLSDPNSRVSQALKT
;
A
#
# COMPACT_ATOMS: atom_id res chain seq x y z
N ILE A 1 -37.25 6.47 17.15
CA ILE A 1 -36.07 6.38 16.25
C ILE A 1 -35.80 4.89 16.11
N PRO A 2 -36.24 4.27 15.02
CA PRO A 2 -35.93 2.89 14.78
C PRO A 2 -34.64 2.74 13.99
N ASP A 3 -33.80 1.83 14.44
CA ASP A 3 -32.85 1.01 13.68
C ASP A 3 -31.84 1.71 12.79
N LEU A 4 -30.81 2.27 13.41
CA LEU A 4 -29.52 2.50 12.76
C LEU A 4 -28.46 1.50 13.32
N VAL A 5 -28.83 0.25 13.41
CA VAL A 5 -27.88 -0.85 13.49
C VAL A 5 -27.79 -1.43 12.07
N THR A 6 -27.04 -0.76 11.21
CA THR A 6 -26.45 -1.48 10.09
C THR A 6 -25.58 -2.55 10.70
N THR A 7 -25.98 -3.81 10.56
CA THR A 7 -25.12 -4.96 10.79
C THR A 7 -23.92 -4.76 9.86
N VAL A 8 -22.83 -4.23 10.41
CA VAL A 8 -21.54 -4.37 9.78
C VAL A 8 -21.30 -5.87 9.75
N GLU A 9 -21.35 -6.48 8.57
CA GLU A 9 -20.90 -7.85 8.41
C GLU A 9 -19.51 -7.90 9.00
N ALA A 10 -19.35 -8.73 10.03
CA ALA A 10 -18.15 -8.79 10.80
C ALA A 10 -16.97 -9.07 9.85
N ALA A 11 -15.94 -8.29 9.97
CA ALA A 11 -14.64 -8.65 9.43
C ALA A 11 -14.37 -10.13 9.71
N LYS A 12 -13.68 -10.78 8.77
CA LYS A 12 -13.17 -12.14 8.94
C LYS A 12 -12.72 -12.35 10.39
N PRO A 13 -13.15 -13.40 11.08
CA PRO A 13 -12.75 -13.66 12.46
C PRO A 13 -11.21 -13.62 12.60
N LEU A 14 -10.69 -12.96 13.62
CA LEU A 14 -9.24 -12.79 13.85
C LEU A 14 -8.48 -14.13 13.95
N ASN A 15 -9.17 -15.23 14.26
CA ASN A 15 -8.62 -16.59 14.34
C ASN A 15 -8.76 -17.40 13.04
N GLU A 16 -9.32 -16.82 12.00
CA GLU A 16 -9.40 -17.48 10.70
C GLU A 16 -8.14 -17.21 9.91
N GLU A 17 -7.45 -18.26 9.46
CA GLU A 17 -6.24 -18.13 8.67
C GLU A 17 -6.51 -17.47 7.31
N VAL A 18 -5.56 -16.66 6.86
CA VAL A 18 -5.58 -16.08 5.51
C VAL A 18 -5.35 -17.20 4.50
N LYS A 19 -6.20 -17.30 3.48
CA LYS A 19 -6.11 -18.37 2.47
C LYS A 19 -4.88 -18.19 1.59
N SER A 20 -4.19 -19.31 1.31
CA SER A 20 -2.98 -19.32 0.49
C SER A 20 -3.22 -19.35 -1.02
N ASP A 21 -4.46 -19.57 -1.45
CA ASP A 21 -4.88 -19.63 -2.85
C ASP A 21 -5.07 -18.23 -3.48
N THR A 22 -5.20 -17.21 -2.66
CA THR A 22 -5.29 -15.81 -3.10
C THR A 22 -3.90 -15.19 -3.25
N LYS A 23 -3.67 -14.48 -4.36
CA LYS A 23 -2.42 -13.74 -4.62
C LYS A 23 -2.72 -12.30 -5.01
N TRP A 24 -2.70 -11.42 -4.05
CA TRP A 24 -2.94 -10.00 -4.29
C TRP A 24 -1.82 -9.37 -5.09
N ALA A 25 -2.19 -8.63 -6.12
CA ALA A 25 -1.26 -7.90 -6.97
C ALA A 25 -1.83 -6.57 -7.45
N MET A 26 -0.92 -5.69 -7.86
CA MET A 26 -1.25 -4.41 -8.45
C MET A 26 -0.45 -4.21 -9.75
N SER A 27 -1.12 -3.80 -10.80
CA SER A 27 -0.51 -3.33 -12.05
C SER A 27 -0.69 -1.82 -12.18
N ILE A 28 0.35 -1.15 -12.64
CA ILE A 28 0.32 0.31 -12.88
C ILE A 28 0.73 0.57 -14.32
N ASP A 29 -0.21 1.06 -15.11
CA ASP A 29 0.02 1.52 -16.47
C ASP A 29 0.53 2.98 -16.43
N VAL A 30 1.83 3.14 -16.57
CA VAL A 30 2.47 4.45 -16.43
C VAL A 30 2.14 5.41 -17.58
N ASP A 31 1.70 4.89 -18.72
CA ASP A 31 1.32 5.70 -19.88
C ASP A 31 -0.02 6.40 -19.65
N LYS A 32 -0.88 5.81 -18.82
CA LYS A 32 -2.15 6.41 -18.39
C LYS A 32 -2.02 7.34 -17.18
N CYS A 33 -0.84 7.40 -16.55
CA CYS A 33 -0.63 8.22 -15.37
C CYS A 33 -0.48 9.69 -15.75
N ALA A 34 -1.46 10.52 -15.42
CA ALA A 34 -1.43 11.94 -15.75
C ALA A 34 -0.37 12.71 -14.95
N LYS A 35 0.34 13.61 -15.63
CA LYS A 35 1.25 14.56 -14.99
C LYS A 35 0.46 15.47 -14.05
N GLY A 36 0.97 15.66 -12.83
CA GLY A 36 0.34 16.55 -11.84
C GLY A 36 -0.84 15.94 -11.07
N CYS A 37 -1.42 14.81 -11.49
CA CYS A 37 -2.46 14.14 -10.72
C CYS A 37 -1.87 13.55 -9.42
N THR A 38 -2.48 13.81 -8.26
CA THR A 38 -2.06 13.31 -6.94
C THR A 38 -3.10 12.37 -6.30
N ALA A 39 -4.22 12.13 -6.97
CA ALA A 39 -5.38 11.43 -6.41
C ALA A 39 -5.05 10.10 -5.69
N CYS A 40 -4.14 9.29 -6.25
CA CYS A 40 -3.74 8.03 -5.63
C CYS A 40 -2.91 8.24 -4.34
N VAL A 41 -2.12 9.32 -4.27
CA VAL A 41 -1.34 9.68 -3.07
C VAL A 41 -2.29 10.23 -2.01
N ASP A 42 -3.17 11.15 -2.37
CA ASP A 42 -4.12 11.80 -1.47
C ASP A 42 -5.07 10.76 -0.85
N ALA A 43 -5.61 9.85 -1.66
CA ALA A 43 -6.43 8.75 -1.17
C ALA A 43 -5.66 7.78 -0.26
N CYS A 44 -4.38 7.55 -0.50
CA CYS A 44 -3.54 6.74 0.38
C CYS A 44 -3.29 7.45 1.72
N ILE A 45 -3.09 8.76 1.70
CA ILE A 45 -2.93 9.58 2.91
C ILE A 45 -4.19 9.53 3.75
N GLU A 46 -5.35 9.75 3.15
CA GLU A 46 -6.65 9.76 3.82
C GLU A 46 -6.97 8.37 4.42
N GLU A 47 -6.86 7.32 3.63
CA GLU A 47 -7.18 5.95 4.05
C GLU A 47 -6.31 5.45 5.21
N ASN A 48 -5.03 5.81 5.22
CA ASN A 48 -4.05 5.28 6.17
C ASN A 48 -3.57 6.33 7.19
N GLY A 49 -4.14 7.53 7.20
CA GLY A 49 -3.76 8.59 8.13
C GLY A 49 -2.30 9.04 7.98
N LEU A 50 -1.79 9.13 6.74
CA LEU A 50 -0.39 9.49 6.47
C LEU A 50 -0.16 11.01 6.47
N TYR A 51 -0.86 11.73 7.35
CA TYR A 51 -0.69 13.17 7.46
C TYR A 51 0.75 13.52 7.83
N GLY A 52 1.33 14.40 7.06
CA GLY A 52 2.72 14.83 7.21
C GLY A 52 2.84 16.11 8.04
N PHE A 53 4.09 16.56 8.19
CA PHE A 53 4.47 17.76 8.93
C PHE A 53 5.16 18.78 8.03
N ASP A 54 4.84 18.78 6.74
CA ASP A 54 5.47 19.60 5.68
C ASP A 54 6.99 19.33 5.53
N ARG A 55 7.39 18.08 5.74
CA ARG A 55 8.78 17.62 5.62
C ARG A 55 8.89 16.50 4.60
N PRO A 56 8.88 16.80 3.30
CA PRO A 56 8.77 15.81 2.24
C PRO A 56 9.89 14.75 2.23
N GLU A 57 11.04 15.04 2.85
CA GLU A 57 12.16 14.10 2.94
C GLU A 57 11.99 13.07 4.07
N THR A 58 11.24 13.40 5.12
CA THR A 58 11.10 12.57 6.33
C THR A 58 9.69 12.12 6.63
N ASP A 59 8.68 12.79 6.07
CA ASP A 59 7.30 12.40 6.23
C ASP A 59 7.01 11.07 5.53
N SER A 60 6.10 10.32 6.09
CA SER A 60 5.76 8.99 5.59
C SER A 60 5.09 9.05 4.23
N GLN A 61 5.69 8.38 3.25
CA GLN A 61 5.18 8.29 1.89
C GLN A 61 5.06 6.83 1.48
N TRP A 62 3.84 6.29 1.47
CA TRP A 62 3.62 4.93 1.00
C TRP A 62 3.53 4.85 -0.53
N ILE A 63 3.13 5.94 -1.17
CA ILE A 63 3.19 6.12 -2.62
C ILE A 63 4.02 7.37 -2.92
N ARG A 64 5.08 7.22 -3.70
CA ARG A 64 5.91 8.33 -4.20
C ARG A 64 5.74 8.44 -5.70
N LYS A 65 5.41 9.61 -6.20
CA LYS A 65 5.36 9.86 -7.63
C LYS A 65 6.74 10.30 -8.13
N LEU A 66 7.39 9.43 -8.86
CA LEU A 66 8.67 9.71 -9.49
C LEU A 66 8.45 10.24 -10.90
N THR A 67 9.11 11.35 -11.21
CA THR A 67 9.18 11.86 -12.58
C THR A 67 10.46 11.35 -13.22
N ILE A 68 10.33 10.51 -14.23
CA ILE A 68 11.45 9.91 -14.95
C ILE A 68 11.51 10.56 -16.34
N LYS A 69 12.68 11.07 -16.71
CA LYS A 69 12.95 11.61 -18.03
C LYS A 69 13.90 10.69 -18.78
N ASP A 70 13.51 10.24 -19.96
CA ASP A 70 14.41 9.56 -20.87
C ASP A 70 15.37 10.59 -21.48
N ILE A 71 16.69 10.36 -21.32
CA ILE A 71 17.73 11.29 -21.77
C ILE A 71 17.82 11.32 -23.30
N LYS A 72 17.41 10.25 -23.98
CA LYS A 72 17.53 10.15 -25.46
C LYS A 72 16.32 10.73 -26.18
N THR A 73 15.13 10.49 -25.63
CA THR A 73 13.86 10.87 -26.29
C THR A 73 13.25 12.14 -25.70
N ASP A 74 13.79 12.65 -24.57
CA ASP A 74 13.21 13.73 -23.75
C ASP A 74 11.81 13.40 -23.22
N GLU A 75 11.33 12.18 -23.38
CA GLU A 75 10.03 11.72 -22.88
C GLU A 75 10.02 11.75 -21.34
N VAL A 76 8.93 12.29 -20.78
CA VAL A 76 8.76 12.38 -19.32
C VAL A 76 7.58 11.50 -18.93
N LYS A 77 7.84 10.49 -18.10
CA LYS A 77 6.82 9.62 -17.48
C LYS A 77 6.73 9.84 -15.98
N VAL A 78 5.54 9.69 -15.45
CA VAL A 78 5.29 9.74 -14.00
C VAL A 78 4.98 8.34 -13.52
N VAL A 79 5.77 7.87 -12.55
CA VAL A 79 5.67 6.50 -12.02
C VAL A 79 5.29 6.56 -10.56
N PRO A 80 4.09 6.10 -10.16
CA PRO A 80 3.76 5.87 -8.77
C PRO A 80 4.59 4.69 -8.24
N MET A 81 5.50 4.96 -7.32
CA MET A 81 6.36 3.95 -6.70
C MET A 81 5.89 3.65 -5.29
N LEU A 82 5.57 2.40 -5.02
CA LEU A 82 5.11 1.88 -3.73
C LEU A 82 5.79 0.55 -3.40
N CYS A 83 5.42 -0.07 -2.28
CA CYS A 83 5.91 -1.41 -1.94
C CYS A 83 5.53 -2.40 -3.05
N GLN A 84 6.50 -3.20 -3.49
CA GLN A 84 6.31 -4.19 -4.56
C GLN A 84 5.80 -5.54 -4.05
N HIS A 85 5.55 -5.68 -2.75
CA HIS A 85 5.10 -6.92 -2.11
C HIS A 85 5.84 -8.15 -2.64
N CYS A 86 7.18 -8.06 -2.65
CA CYS A 86 8.09 -9.04 -3.23
C CYS A 86 7.77 -10.47 -2.79
N GLU A 87 7.95 -11.43 -3.69
CA GLU A 87 7.80 -12.84 -3.36
C GLU A 87 8.85 -13.30 -2.33
N ASN A 88 10.09 -12.86 -2.51
CA ASN A 88 11.20 -13.04 -1.56
C ASN A 88 11.62 -11.67 -1.02
N PRO A 89 10.94 -11.15 0.03
CA PRO A 89 11.12 -9.78 0.48
C PRO A 89 12.37 -9.61 1.35
N PRO A 90 13.47 -9.01 0.85
CA PRO A 90 14.69 -8.84 1.63
C PRO A 90 14.50 -8.04 2.90
N CYS A 91 13.47 -7.21 2.94
CA CYS A 91 13.10 -6.46 4.11
C CYS A 91 12.53 -7.33 5.25
N CYS A 92 12.04 -8.53 4.95
CA CYS A 92 11.63 -9.50 5.97
C CYS A 92 12.86 -10.28 6.46
N ASP A 93 13.76 -10.66 5.57
CA ASP A 93 14.94 -11.46 5.88
C ASP A 93 15.88 -10.74 6.88
N VAL A 94 16.02 -9.43 6.74
CA VAL A 94 16.89 -8.63 7.63
C VAL A 94 16.23 -8.18 8.92
N CYS A 95 14.96 -8.51 9.16
CA CYS A 95 14.25 -8.02 10.34
C CYS A 95 14.59 -8.86 11.59
N PRO A 96 15.32 -8.31 12.59
CA PRO A 96 15.78 -9.09 13.74
C PRO A 96 14.64 -9.54 14.67
N THR A 97 13.50 -8.86 14.61
CA THR A 97 12.33 -9.16 15.46
C THR A 97 11.23 -9.92 14.73
N GLY A 98 11.37 -10.16 13.42
CA GLY A 98 10.30 -10.69 12.59
C GLY A 98 9.11 -9.73 12.41
N ALA A 99 9.25 -8.46 12.82
CA ALA A 99 8.19 -7.45 12.66
C ALA A 99 7.82 -7.23 11.19
N SER A 100 8.79 -7.33 10.29
CA SER A 100 8.54 -7.31 8.85
C SER A 100 8.29 -8.73 8.39
N PHE A 101 7.14 -9.00 7.83
CA PHE A 101 6.72 -10.34 7.43
C PHE A 101 5.88 -10.32 6.16
N ARG A 102 5.75 -11.46 5.53
CA ARG A 102 4.88 -11.69 4.37
C ARG A 102 3.73 -12.59 4.78
N ARG A 103 2.51 -12.15 4.53
CA ARG A 103 1.28 -12.97 4.70
C ARG A 103 1.24 -14.07 3.64
N VAL A 104 0.45 -15.10 3.91
CA VAL A 104 0.26 -16.24 2.97
C VAL A 104 -0.38 -15.81 1.65
N ASP A 105 -1.17 -14.74 1.64
CA ASP A 105 -1.78 -14.12 0.45
C ASP A 105 -0.83 -13.16 -0.31
N GLY A 106 0.44 -13.10 0.09
CA GLY A 106 1.48 -12.33 -0.58
C GLY A 106 1.68 -10.91 -0.08
N ILE A 107 0.85 -10.40 0.80
CA ILE A 107 0.98 -9.04 1.31
C ILE A 107 2.16 -8.94 2.28
N VAL A 108 3.09 -8.01 2.01
CA VAL A 108 4.21 -7.72 2.90
C VAL A 108 3.82 -6.60 3.86
N MET A 109 3.98 -6.85 5.15
CA MET A 109 3.54 -5.96 6.22
C MET A 109 4.63 -5.72 7.26
N VAL A 110 4.36 -4.78 8.15
CA VAL A 110 5.16 -4.53 9.36
C VAL A 110 4.23 -4.56 10.57
N ASN A 111 4.51 -5.46 11.51
CA ASN A 111 3.87 -5.43 12.82
C ASN A 111 4.51 -4.34 13.67
N GLN A 112 3.77 -3.28 13.91
CA GLN A 112 4.29 -2.11 14.63
C GLN A 112 4.51 -2.37 16.13
N HIS A 113 3.84 -3.37 16.72
CA HIS A 113 4.02 -3.73 18.14
C HIS A 113 5.35 -4.45 18.38
N THR A 114 5.91 -5.12 17.37
CA THR A 114 7.19 -5.84 17.48
C THR A 114 8.34 -5.11 16.78
N CYS A 115 8.03 -4.03 16.04
CA CYS A 115 9.04 -3.22 15.35
C CYS A 115 9.85 -2.40 16.35
N ILE A 116 11.18 -2.59 16.36
CA ILE A 116 12.11 -1.83 17.19
C ILE A 116 12.75 -0.62 16.49
N GLY A 117 12.35 -0.33 15.26
CA GLY A 117 12.81 0.85 14.51
C GLY A 117 14.27 0.82 14.06
N CYS A 118 14.92 -0.34 13.98
CA CYS A 118 16.33 -0.46 13.58
C CYS A 118 16.60 -0.05 12.11
N ARG A 119 15.56 0.06 11.26
CA ARG A 119 15.58 0.52 9.86
C ARG A 119 16.35 -0.37 8.88
N TYR A 120 16.82 -1.55 9.26
CA TYR A 120 17.50 -2.47 8.34
C TYR A 120 16.64 -2.82 7.13
N CYS A 121 15.34 -2.98 7.32
CA CYS A 121 14.39 -3.23 6.24
C CYS A 121 14.25 -2.06 5.25
N MET A 122 14.51 -0.80 5.68
CA MET A 122 14.57 0.36 4.79
C MET A 122 15.83 0.33 3.91
N MET A 123 16.97 -0.07 4.49
CA MET A 123 18.24 -0.21 3.76
C MET A 123 18.19 -1.37 2.78
N ALA A 124 17.61 -2.49 3.18
CA ALA A 124 17.48 -3.70 2.36
C ALA A 124 16.49 -3.55 1.20
N CYS A 125 15.54 -2.62 1.27
CA CYS A 125 14.55 -2.43 0.22
C CYS A 125 15.17 -1.80 -1.03
N PRO A 126 15.26 -2.50 -2.18
CA PRO A 126 15.83 -1.94 -3.40
C PRO A 126 14.98 -0.80 -3.99
N PHE A 127 13.68 -0.83 -3.71
CA PHE A 127 12.72 0.19 -4.17
C PHE A 127 12.60 1.40 -3.25
N LYS A 128 13.27 1.37 -2.07
CA LYS A 128 13.17 2.41 -1.04
C LYS A 128 11.71 2.74 -0.67
N ALA A 129 10.85 1.72 -0.64
CA ALA A 129 9.41 1.84 -0.48
C ALA A 129 8.97 1.77 1.00
N ARG A 130 9.88 2.04 1.93
CA ARG A 130 9.60 2.06 3.36
C ARG A 130 9.86 3.42 3.96
N SER A 131 8.98 3.84 4.84
CA SER A 131 9.05 5.09 5.59
C SER A 131 9.26 4.79 7.07
N PHE A 132 9.67 5.80 7.82
CA PHE A 132 9.87 5.70 9.28
C PHE A 132 9.10 6.81 9.97
N VAL A 133 8.38 6.45 11.03
CA VAL A 133 7.59 7.41 11.82
C VAL A 133 8.47 8.05 12.87
N HIS A 134 8.83 9.31 12.67
CA HIS A 134 9.72 10.06 13.56
C HIS A 134 8.96 10.72 14.73
N GLU A 135 7.71 11.07 14.53
CA GLU A 135 6.94 11.91 15.44
C GLU A 135 5.83 11.15 16.17
N ASN A 136 5.39 11.73 17.29
CA ASN A 136 4.14 11.31 17.90
C ASN A 136 2.99 11.72 16.98
N LEU A 137 2.13 10.78 16.62
CA LEU A 137 0.97 11.01 15.80
C LEU A 137 -0.24 11.20 16.70
N THR A 138 -0.90 12.35 16.59
CA THR A 138 -2.08 12.72 17.40
C THR A 138 -3.39 12.37 16.70
N GLU A 139 -3.39 12.44 15.36
CA GLU A 139 -4.54 12.12 14.54
C GLU A 139 -4.35 10.72 13.96
N GLN A 140 -5.04 9.75 14.55
CA GLN A 140 -4.94 8.34 14.17
C GLN A 140 -6.21 7.89 13.47
N VAL A 141 -6.04 7.19 12.35
CA VAL A 141 -7.12 6.41 11.75
C VAL A 141 -7.21 5.09 12.50
N THR A 142 -8.36 4.81 13.11
CA THR A 142 -8.55 3.63 13.98
C THR A 142 -8.32 2.31 13.26
N THR A 143 -8.58 2.26 11.96
CA THR A 143 -8.41 1.09 11.11
C THR A 143 -6.97 0.91 10.61
N ALA A 144 -6.15 1.95 10.72
CA ALA A 144 -4.75 1.93 10.29
C ALA A 144 -3.85 2.62 11.34
N PRO A 145 -3.73 2.05 12.56
CA PRO A 145 -2.94 2.66 13.62
C PRO A 145 -1.47 2.71 13.22
N ARG A 146 -0.80 3.82 13.54
CA ARG A 146 0.60 4.07 13.22
C ARG A 146 1.38 4.40 14.50
N GLY A 147 2.64 3.96 14.58
CA GLY A 147 3.45 4.08 15.79
C GLY A 147 4.75 4.85 15.57
N LYS A 148 5.04 5.83 16.45
CA LYS A 148 6.36 6.48 16.49
C LYS A 148 7.46 5.45 16.70
N GLY A 149 8.55 5.60 15.95
CA GLY A 149 9.70 4.71 16.04
C GLY A 149 9.55 3.42 15.24
N CYS A 150 8.45 3.26 14.50
CA CYS A 150 8.22 2.10 13.65
C CYS A 150 8.49 2.40 12.17
N VAL A 151 8.82 1.35 11.43
CA VAL A 151 8.87 1.40 9.98
C VAL A 151 7.50 1.03 9.43
N GLU A 152 7.11 1.64 8.33
CA GLU A 152 5.85 1.39 7.64
C GLU A 152 6.02 1.39 6.11
N SER A 153 5.07 0.85 5.40
CA SER A 153 5.01 0.86 3.93
C SER A 153 3.59 0.56 3.46
N CYS A 154 3.32 0.72 2.18
CA CYS A 154 2.08 0.27 1.58
C CYS A 154 1.79 -1.18 1.98
N ASN A 155 0.56 -1.45 2.39
CA ASN A 155 0.05 -2.76 2.83
C ASN A 155 -1.14 -3.23 1.97
N PHE A 156 -1.31 -2.65 0.76
CA PHE A 156 -2.45 -2.90 -0.12
C PHE A 156 -3.82 -2.59 0.51
N CYS A 157 -3.86 -1.63 1.44
CA CYS A 157 -5.08 -1.32 2.20
C CYS A 157 -5.67 -2.59 2.85
N VAL A 158 -4.82 -3.36 3.52
CA VAL A 158 -5.15 -4.70 4.06
C VAL A 158 -6.43 -4.71 4.89
N ASN A 159 -6.70 -3.61 5.59
CA ASN A 159 -7.93 -3.46 6.36
C ASN A 159 -9.19 -3.58 5.46
N ARG A 160 -9.17 -3.00 4.27
CA ARG A 160 -10.26 -3.14 3.29
C ARG A 160 -10.40 -4.58 2.82
N ILE A 161 -9.27 -5.21 2.47
CA ILE A 161 -9.24 -6.61 1.99
C ILE A 161 -9.80 -7.55 3.05
N ASP A 162 -9.38 -7.40 4.29
CA ASP A 162 -9.82 -8.24 5.41
C ASP A 162 -11.31 -8.02 5.75
N HIS A 163 -11.90 -6.89 5.35
CA HIS A 163 -13.34 -6.62 5.42
C HIS A 163 -14.10 -6.99 4.13
N GLY A 164 -13.49 -7.74 3.22
CA GLY A 164 -14.14 -8.21 1.99
C GLY A 164 -14.27 -7.16 0.89
N ILE A 165 -13.55 -6.04 0.98
CA ILE A 165 -13.51 -5.00 -0.06
C ILE A 165 -12.25 -5.23 -0.93
N PRO A 166 -12.36 -5.89 -2.10
CA PRO A 166 -11.21 -6.32 -2.90
C PRO A 166 -10.65 -5.17 -3.78
N THR A 167 -10.45 -4.00 -3.20
CA THR A 167 -9.92 -2.82 -3.90
C THR A 167 -9.10 -1.95 -2.96
N THR A 168 -8.18 -1.18 -3.52
CA THR A 168 -7.35 -0.24 -2.77
C THR A 168 -7.83 1.20 -2.94
N ALA A 169 -7.61 2.06 -1.95
CA ALA A 169 -8.00 3.46 -2.01
C ALA A 169 -7.38 4.19 -3.22
N CYS A 170 -6.11 3.90 -3.52
CA CYS A 170 -5.41 4.51 -4.65
C CYS A 170 -5.98 4.06 -6.01
N GLU A 171 -6.42 2.81 -6.15
CA GLU A 171 -7.10 2.33 -7.35
C GLU A 171 -8.43 3.03 -7.55
N GLU A 172 -9.27 3.09 -6.50
CA GLU A 172 -10.57 3.77 -6.58
C GLU A 172 -10.44 5.24 -6.96
N ALA A 173 -9.49 5.95 -6.34
CA ALA A 173 -9.22 7.33 -6.67
C ALA A 173 -8.77 7.50 -8.13
N CYS A 174 -7.86 6.64 -8.61
CA CYS A 174 -7.41 6.65 -10.00
C CYS A 174 -8.55 6.38 -10.99
N MET A 175 -9.48 5.51 -10.62
CA MET A 175 -10.68 5.24 -11.43
C MET A 175 -11.65 6.42 -11.45
N LYS A 176 -11.86 7.09 -10.30
CA LYS A 176 -12.72 8.29 -10.19
C LYS A 176 -12.22 9.44 -11.06
N GLU A 177 -10.89 9.62 -11.14
CA GLU A 177 -10.26 10.60 -12.03
C GLU A 177 -10.32 10.21 -13.53
N GLY A 178 -10.79 9.01 -13.83
CA GLY A 178 -10.92 8.51 -15.21
C GLY A 178 -9.61 7.99 -15.83
N HIS A 179 -8.49 8.05 -15.14
CA HIS A 179 -7.19 7.62 -15.68
C HIS A 179 -7.07 6.11 -15.80
N LYS A 180 -7.66 5.35 -14.86
CA LYS A 180 -7.64 3.88 -14.85
C LYS A 180 -6.22 3.29 -15.02
N ALA A 181 -5.24 3.99 -14.45
CA ALA A 181 -3.84 3.60 -14.52
C ALA A 181 -3.48 2.49 -13.52
N ILE A 182 -4.20 2.40 -12.41
CA ILE A 182 -3.97 1.42 -11.36
C ILE A 182 -5.04 0.34 -11.43
N SER A 183 -4.63 -0.92 -11.43
CA SER A 183 -5.49 -2.10 -11.38
C SER A 183 -5.03 -3.02 -10.28
N PHE A 184 -5.92 -3.34 -9.35
CA PHE A 184 -5.65 -4.22 -8.21
C PHE A 184 -6.58 -5.44 -8.25
N GLY A 185 -6.15 -6.56 -7.68
CA GLY A 185 -6.98 -7.76 -7.55
C GLY A 185 -6.18 -9.02 -7.26
N ASP A 186 -6.87 -10.14 -7.25
CA ASP A 186 -6.29 -11.47 -7.12
C ASP A 186 -5.78 -11.97 -8.48
N LEU A 187 -4.50 -12.31 -8.56
CA LEU A 187 -3.90 -12.93 -9.76
C LEU A 187 -4.41 -14.34 -10.03
N SER A 188 -4.93 -15.03 -9.02
CA SER A 188 -5.50 -16.38 -9.17
C SER A 188 -6.87 -16.35 -9.84
N ASP A 189 -7.56 -15.21 -9.82
CA ASP A 189 -8.81 -14.99 -10.54
C ASP A 189 -8.55 -14.40 -11.94
N PRO A 190 -8.82 -15.16 -13.03
CA PRO A 190 -8.67 -14.68 -14.40
C PRO A 190 -9.55 -13.46 -14.74
N ASN A 191 -10.63 -13.25 -14.00
CA ASN A 191 -11.57 -12.15 -14.19
C ASN A 191 -11.23 -10.92 -13.36
N SER A 192 -10.24 -10.97 -12.49
CA SER A 192 -9.80 -9.82 -11.73
C SER A 192 -9.26 -8.71 -12.62
N ARG A 193 -9.39 -7.46 -12.17
CA ARG A 193 -8.92 -6.29 -12.94
C ARG A 193 -7.42 -6.36 -13.24
N VAL A 194 -6.61 -6.80 -12.27
CA VAL A 194 -5.17 -6.93 -12.47
C VAL A 194 -4.83 -8.03 -13.48
N SER A 195 -5.51 -9.18 -13.44
CA SER A 195 -5.30 -10.28 -14.39
C SER A 195 -5.69 -9.88 -15.80
N GLN A 196 -6.73 -9.08 -15.96
CA GLN A 196 -7.14 -8.54 -17.27
C GLN A 196 -6.15 -7.48 -17.76
N ALA A 197 -5.68 -6.58 -16.88
CA ALA A 197 -4.71 -5.56 -17.25
C ALA A 197 -3.35 -6.13 -17.70
N LEU A 198 -2.97 -7.31 -17.22
CA LEU A 198 -1.73 -7.99 -17.61
C LEU A 198 -1.83 -8.76 -18.95
N LYS A 199 -3.04 -8.91 -19.51
CA LYS A 199 -3.27 -9.56 -20.81
C LYS A 199 -3.21 -8.59 -21.99
N THR A 200 -3.28 -7.29 -21.72
CA THR A 200 -3.21 -6.19 -22.70
C THR A 200 -1.81 -5.66 -22.82
#